data_e4e6149f9642998f30611e313d36f879
#
_entry.id   e4e6149f9642998f30611e313d36f879
#
_cell.length_a   1.000
_cell.length_b   1.000
_cell.length_c   1.000
_cell.angle_alpha   90.00
_cell.angle_beta   90.00
_cell.angle_gamma   90.00
#
_symmetry.space_group_name_H-M   'P 1'
#
loop_
_entity.id
_entity.type
_entity.pdbx_description
1 polymer ?
#
loop_
_entity_poly.entity_id
_entity_poly.type
_entity_poly.pdbx_seq_one_letter_code
_entity_poly.pdbx_strand_id
1 'polypeptide(L)'
;MQSEELPFWLNNIFTYPKKSTCIVVPGGGEFADQIRVSQKYFNFSDEIAHKMALLAMSQYGYFLTGINKSIKIIKNIKDIYKIKNKGSFLWLPGNSLEHKIGLPQTWDFTSDSNALWLATCLKADKLIMVKSKEIFFDQSNIDLHISKNDIDKGFKELIYKYEGQLIFLEKKQYDVLKEII
;
A
#
# COMPACT_ATOMS: atom_id res chain seq x y z
N MET A 1 3.88 -2.07 10.88
CA MET A 1 3.13 -2.83 11.88
C MET A 1 3.92 -4.10 12.16
N GLN A 2 4.52 -4.20 13.31
CA GLN A 2 5.08 -5.45 13.81
C GLN A 2 3.88 -6.26 14.32
N SER A 3 3.45 -7.27 13.59
CA SER A 3 2.37 -8.16 13.99
C SER A 3 2.80 -9.60 13.80
N GLU A 4 2.33 -10.48 14.65
CA GLU A 4 2.61 -11.91 14.58
C GLU A 4 2.12 -12.54 13.27
N GLU A 5 1.12 -11.90 12.63
CA GLU A 5 0.54 -12.36 11.37
C GLU A 5 1.40 -12.01 10.15
N LEU A 6 2.33 -11.06 10.27
CA LEU A 6 3.13 -10.57 9.13
C LEU A 6 3.89 -11.68 8.39
N PRO A 7 4.60 -12.61 9.06
CA PRO A 7 5.27 -13.71 8.37
C PRO A 7 4.31 -14.61 7.57
N PHE A 8 3.09 -14.83 8.06
CA PHE A 8 2.08 -15.63 7.35
C PHE A 8 1.60 -14.92 6.08
N TRP A 9 1.34 -13.60 6.16
CA TRP A 9 1.03 -12.78 4.99
C TRP A 9 2.13 -12.86 3.93
N LEU A 10 3.38 -12.63 4.33
CA LEU A 10 4.51 -12.65 3.41
C LEU A 10 4.70 -14.03 2.76
N ASN A 11 4.53 -15.10 3.52
CA ASN A 11 4.61 -16.44 2.99
C ASN A 11 3.49 -16.72 1.97
N ASN A 12 2.24 -16.37 2.29
CA ASN A 12 1.11 -16.55 1.39
C ASN A 12 1.23 -15.71 0.10
N ILE A 13 1.81 -14.51 0.19
CA ILE A 13 1.99 -13.64 -0.97
C ILE A 13 3.18 -14.06 -1.84
N PHE A 14 4.33 -14.38 -1.26
CA PHE A 14 5.59 -14.45 -2.01
C PHE A 14 6.14 -15.86 -2.22
N THR A 15 5.70 -16.85 -1.45
CA THR A 15 6.31 -18.19 -1.49
C THR A 15 5.55 -19.16 -2.41
N TYR A 16 4.23 -19.06 -2.47
CA TYR A 16 3.43 -19.96 -3.29
C TYR A 16 3.32 -19.50 -4.75
N PRO A 17 3.24 -20.45 -5.71
CA PRO A 17 2.97 -20.14 -7.11
C PRO A 17 1.69 -19.34 -7.28
N LYS A 18 1.70 -18.35 -8.18
CA LYS A 18 0.56 -17.47 -8.45
C LYS A 18 -0.07 -17.74 -9.81
N LYS A 19 -1.39 -17.63 -9.87
CA LYS A 19 -2.16 -17.66 -11.12
C LYS A 19 -2.15 -16.30 -11.82
N SER A 20 -1.86 -15.23 -11.08
CA SER A 20 -1.85 -13.83 -11.55
C SER A 20 -0.57 -13.10 -11.12
N THR A 21 -0.40 -11.86 -11.55
CA THR A 21 0.63 -10.96 -11.05
C THR A 21 0.06 -10.20 -9.85
N CYS A 22 0.79 -10.20 -8.73
CA CYS A 22 0.45 -9.48 -7.51
C CYS A 22 1.50 -8.41 -7.23
N ILE A 23 1.09 -7.16 -7.07
CA ILE A 23 1.97 -6.06 -6.67
C ILE A 23 1.62 -5.66 -5.24
N VAL A 24 2.58 -5.78 -4.34
CA VAL A 24 2.43 -5.35 -2.95
C VAL A 24 2.90 -3.92 -2.81
N VAL A 25 2.06 -3.08 -2.21
CA VAL A 25 2.38 -1.70 -1.83
C VAL A 25 2.52 -1.68 -0.30
N PRO A 26 3.71 -1.44 0.24
CA PRO A 26 3.90 -1.41 1.68
C PRO A 26 3.34 -0.12 2.26
N GLY A 27 2.84 -0.15 3.49
CA GLY A 27 2.62 1.06 4.28
C GLY A 27 3.93 1.60 4.86
N GLY A 28 3.89 2.79 5.46
CA GLY A 28 5.08 3.36 6.10
C GLY A 28 5.38 2.79 7.50
N GLY A 29 4.38 2.16 8.14
CA GLY A 29 4.52 1.61 9.48
C GLY A 29 5.02 2.63 10.50
N GLU A 30 5.73 2.17 11.52
CA GLU A 30 6.32 3.00 12.57
C GLU A 30 7.30 4.06 12.04
N PHE A 31 7.93 3.80 10.88
CA PHE A 31 8.82 4.79 10.25
C PHE A 31 8.06 6.06 9.82
N ALA A 32 6.84 5.89 9.27
CA ALA A 32 5.98 7.04 8.93
C ALA A 32 5.38 7.71 10.17
N ASP A 33 5.07 6.96 11.23
CA ASP A 33 4.58 7.52 12.48
C ASP A 33 5.63 8.42 13.14
N GLN A 34 6.92 8.04 13.09
CA GLN A 34 8.00 8.88 13.57
C GLN A 34 8.10 10.20 12.78
N ILE A 35 7.80 10.19 11.49
CA ILE A 35 7.78 11.42 10.68
C ILE A 35 6.67 12.36 11.14
N ARG A 36 5.47 11.85 11.43
CA ARG A 36 4.37 12.65 11.99
C ARG A 36 4.74 13.31 13.32
N VAL A 37 5.39 12.56 14.20
CA VAL A 37 5.88 13.08 15.50
C VAL A 37 6.90 14.19 15.26
N SER A 38 7.89 13.97 14.39
CA SER A 38 8.93 14.94 14.07
C SER A 38 8.35 16.20 13.42
N GLN A 39 7.40 16.05 12.48
CA GLN A 39 6.76 17.19 11.84
C GLN A 39 5.99 18.05 12.85
N LYS A 40 5.25 17.41 13.76
CA LYS A 40 4.52 18.12 14.82
C LYS A 40 5.46 18.92 15.71
N TYR A 41 6.67 18.41 15.96
CA TYR A 41 7.64 19.06 16.83
C TYR A 41 8.41 20.19 16.13
N PHE A 42 8.89 19.93 14.89
CA PHE A 42 9.74 20.86 14.15
C PHE A 42 9.00 21.74 13.14
N ASN A 43 7.72 21.49 12.92
CA ASN A 43 6.83 22.26 12.05
C ASN A 43 7.34 22.45 10.61
N PHE A 44 7.96 21.40 10.00
CA PHE A 44 8.33 21.43 8.59
C PHE A 44 7.11 21.15 7.67
N SER A 45 7.23 21.49 6.39
CA SER A 45 6.12 21.45 5.44
C SER A 45 5.58 20.04 5.17
N ASP A 46 4.31 19.96 4.77
CA ASP A 46 3.67 18.71 4.35
C ASP A 46 4.37 18.08 3.14
N GLU A 47 4.90 18.90 2.22
CA GLU A 47 5.69 18.41 1.08
C GLU A 47 6.91 17.60 1.54
N ILE A 48 7.66 18.11 2.51
CA ILE A 48 8.82 17.39 3.07
C ILE A 48 8.37 16.14 3.82
N ALA A 49 7.31 16.25 4.64
CA ALA A 49 6.75 15.12 5.36
C ALA A 49 6.28 14.01 4.42
N HIS A 50 5.61 14.38 3.33
CA HIS A 50 5.14 13.43 2.30
C HIS A 50 6.33 12.70 1.63
N LYS A 51 7.38 13.42 1.22
CA LYS A 51 8.60 12.80 0.67
C LYS A 51 9.23 11.82 1.65
N MET A 52 9.34 12.20 2.92
CA MET A 52 9.84 11.32 3.97
C MET A 52 8.94 10.10 4.16
N ALA A 53 7.61 10.25 4.09
CA ALA A 53 6.66 9.14 4.21
C ALA A 53 6.80 8.12 3.07
N LEU A 54 7.05 8.55 1.84
CA LEU A 54 7.33 7.65 0.71
C LEU A 54 8.64 6.88 0.89
N LEU A 55 9.67 7.55 1.44
CA LEU A 55 10.93 6.88 1.81
C LEU A 55 10.69 5.88 2.96
N ALA A 56 9.85 6.21 3.95
CA ALA A 56 9.45 5.31 5.03
C ALA A 56 8.72 4.06 4.50
N MET A 57 7.83 4.21 3.51
CA MET A 57 7.21 3.06 2.83
C MET A 57 8.27 2.18 2.17
N SER A 58 9.27 2.76 1.51
CA SER A 58 10.38 2.01 0.91
C SER A 58 11.25 1.34 1.97
N GLN A 59 11.54 2.02 3.08
CA GLN A 59 12.28 1.48 4.21
C GLN A 59 11.54 0.27 4.81
N TYR A 60 10.21 0.39 5.00
CA TYR A 60 9.39 -0.73 5.46
C TYR A 60 9.41 -1.89 4.46
N GLY A 61 9.38 -1.60 3.16
CA GLY A 61 9.54 -2.61 2.11
C GLY A 61 10.86 -3.39 2.21
N TYR A 62 11.98 -2.72 2.47
CA TYR A 62 13.26 -3.39 2.74
C TYR A 62 13.22 -4.23 4.01
N PHE A 63 12.57 -3.77 5.07
CA PHE A 63 12.36 -4.57 6.28
C PHE A 63 11.61 -5.89 5.95
N LEU A 64 10.57 -5.84 5.11
CA LEU A 64 9.85 -7.04 4.67
C LEU A 64 10.77 -8.03 3.94
N THR A 65 11.72 -7.55 3.13
CA THR A 65 12.71 -8.44 2.47
C THR A 65 13.68 -9.10 3.45
N GLY A 66 13.88 -8.49 4.61
CA GLY A 66 14.63 -9.09 5.71
C GLY A 66 13.93 -10.30 6.31
N ILE A 67 12.58 -10.26 6.36
CA ILE A 67 11.75 -11.35 6.89
C ILE A 67 11.57 -12.47 5.86
N ASN A 68 11.30 -12.14 4.59
CA ASN A 68 11.07 -13.14 3.55
C ASN A 68 12.00 -12.89 2.35
N LYS A 69 12.93 -13.82 2.11
CA LYS A 69 13.94 -13.73 1.04
C LYS A 69 13.39 -13.97 -0.38
N SER A 70 12.15 -14.45 -0.51
CA SER A 70 11.50 -14.67 -1.80
C SER A 70 10.96 -13.38 -2.42
N ILE A 71 10.98 -12.26 -1.69
CA ILE A 71 10.45 -10.98 -2.14
C ILE A 71 11.33 -10.41 -3.26
N LYS A 72 10.69 -10.15 -4.40
CA LYS A 72 11.30 -9.46 -5.54
C LYS A 72 10.89 -7.99 -5.52
N ILE A 73 11.87 -7.09 -5.45
CA ILE A 73 11.63 -5.64 -5.39
C ILE A 73 11.50 -5.06 -6.80
N ILE A 74 10.56 -4.14 -6.95
CA ILE A 74 10.43 -3.23 -8.09
C ILE A 74 10.54 -1.80 -7.57
N LYS A 75 11.41 -0.99 -8.19
CA LYS A 75 11.65 0.41 -7.80
C LYS A 75 10.94 1.40 -8.73
N ASN A 76 10.74 1.05 -10.00
CA ASN A 76 10.16 1.94 -10.99
C ASN A 76 8.82 1.38 -11.49
N ILE A 77 7.79 2.22 -11.59
CA ILE A 77 6.49 1.83 -12.13
C ILE A 77 6.62 1.29 -13.57
N LYS A 78 7.50 1.87 -14.38
CA LYS A 78 7.75 1.41 -15.74
C LYS A 78 8.19 -0.07 -15.81
N ASP A 79 8.81 -0.58 -14.76
CA ASP A 79 9.25 -1.97 -14.71
C ASP A 79 8.09 -2.91 -14.37
N ILE A 80 7.04 -2.42 -13.69
CA ILE A 80 5.81 -3.19 -13.46
C ILE A 80 5.15 -3.54 -14.81
N TYR A 81 5.08 -2.59 -15.73
CA TYR A 81 4.50 -2.83 -17.07
C TYR A 81 5.30 -3.82 -17.93
N LYS A 82 6.57 -4.07 -17.57
CA LYS A 82 7.44 -5.04 -18.27
C LYS A 82 7.33 -6.46 -17.72
N ILE A 83 6.59 -6.68 -16.64
CA ILE A 83 6.44 -8.01 -16.05
C ILE A 83 5.67 -8.90 -17.00
N LYS A 84 6.34 -9.96 -17.47
CA LYS A 84 5.73 -10.98 -18.36
C LYS A 84 5.30 -12.23 -17.59
N ASN A 85 5.94 -12.51 -16.47
CA ASN A 85 5.73 -13.74 -15.71
C ASN A 85 4.80 -13.47 -14.53
N LYS A 86 3.89 -14.40 -14.28
CA LYS A 86 3.06 -14.39 -13.06
C LYS A 86 3.94 -14.46 -11.80
N GLY A 87 3.51 -13.83 -10.73
CA GLY A 87 4.26 -13.83 -9.49
C GLY A 87 3.94 -12.63 -8.60
N SER A 88 4.58 -12.60 -7.45
CA SER A 88 4.42 -11.51 -6.49
C SER A 88 5.66 -10.63 -6.43
N PHE A 89 5.44 -9.33 -6.41
CA PHE A 89 6.48 -8.30 -6.40
C PHE A 89 6.14 -7.23 -5.37
N LEU A 90 7.17 -6.68 -4.74
CA LEU A 90 7.04 -5.57 -3.80
C LEU A 90 7.48 -4.27 -4.48
N TRP A 91 6.58 -3.31 -4.58
CA TRP A 91 6.92 -2.00 -5.12
C TRP A 91 7.41 -1.06 -4.00
N LEU A 92 8.54 -0.37 -4.26
CA LEU A 92 9.10 0.64 -3.37
C LEU A 92 8.82 2.04 -3.94
N PRO A 93 7.89 2.81 -3.36
CA PRO A 93 7.43 4.07 -3.95
C PRO A 93 8.43 5.22 -3.88
N GLY A 94 9.37 5.23 -2.93
CA GLY A 94 10.23 6.37 -2.63
C GLY A 94 11.00 6.98 -3.80
N ASN A 95 11.33 6.19 -4.83
CA ASN A 95 12.03 6.67 -6.01
C ASN A 95 11.09 7.06 -7.18
N SER A 96 9.82 6.66 -7.10
CA SER A 96 8.88 6.79 -8.23
C SER A 96 7.90 7.94 -8.08
N LEU A 97 7.61 8.32 -6.85
CA LEU A 97 6.57 9.31 -6.54
C LEU A 97 7.08 10.75 -6.42
N GLU A 98 8.39 10.95 -6.35
CA GLU A 98 8.96 12.29 -6.13
C GLU A 98 8.65 13.30 -7.25
N HIS A 99 8.37 12.87 -8.49
CA HIS A 99 8.39 13.82 -9.61
C HIS A 99 7.27 13.75 -10.64
N LYS A 100 6.31 12.81 -10.62
CA LYS A 100 5.49 12.59 -11.83
C LYS A 100 3.99 12.29 -11.67
N ILE A 101 3.42 12.27 -10.48
CA ILE A 101 2.10 11.64 -10.33
C ILE A 101 0.95 12.63 -10.26
N GLY A 102 1.23 13.90 -10.00
CA GLY A 102 0.16 14.89 -9.84
C GLY A 102 -0.75 14.65 -8.62
N LEU A 103 -0.35 13.75 -7.72
CA LEU A 103 -1.02 13.56 -6.45
C LEU A 103 -0.58 14.66 -5.48
N PRO A 104 -1.51 15.20 -4.66
CA PRO A 104 -1.17 16.16 -3.62
C PRO A 104 -0.14 15.59 -2.63
N GLN A 105 0.86 16.41 -2.28
CA GLN A 105 1.92 16.05 -1.34
C GLN A 105 1.49 16.40 0.08
N THR A 106 0.50 15.71 0.59
CA THR A 106 -0.07 15.91 1.93
C THR A 106 -0.32 14.59 2.62
N TRP A 107 -0.60 14.62 3.92
CA TRP A 107 -1.02 13.44 4.69
C TRP A 107 -2.41 12.91 4.31
N ASP A 108 -3.16 13.63 3.48
CA ASP A 108 -4.41 13.14 2.94
C ASP A 108 -4.21 12.04 1.89
N PHE A 109 -2.99 11.95 1.31
CA PHE A 109 -2.58 10.93 0.33
C PHE A 109 -1.46 10.06 0.90
N THR A 110 -1.83 8.98 1.60
CA THR A 110 -0.90 8.04 2.22
C THR A 110 -0.81 6.71 1.46
N SER A 111 -0.47 5.62 2.13
CA SER A 111 -0.32 4.30 1.51
C SER A 111 -1.59 3.78 0.85
N ASP A 112 -2.77 4.12 1.39
CA ASP A 112 -4.06 3.66 0.86
C ASP A 112 -4.34 4.29 -0.50
N SER A 113 -4.23 5.61 -0.59
CA SER A 113 -4.36 6.35 -1.86
C SER A 113 -3.29 5.95 -2.86
N ASN A 114 -2.06 5.73 -2.43
CA ASN A 114 -0.98 5.28 -3.30
C ASN A 114 -1.25 3.89 -3.89
N ALA A 115 -1.78 2.96 -3.09
CA ALA A 115 -2.16 1.63 -3.55
C ALA A 115 -3.32 1.70 -4.55
N LEU A 116 -4.35 2.48 -4.25
CA LEU A 116 -5.51 2.69 -5.14
C LEU A 116 -5.10 3.37 -6.45
N TRP A 117 -4.26 4.40 -6.37
CA TRP A 117 -3.72 5.06 -7.56
C TRP A 117 -2.94 4.09 -8.44
N LEU A 118 -2.05 3.28 -7.85
CA LEU A 118 -1.29 2.28 -8.60
C LEU A 118 -2.21 1.23 -9.22
N ALA A 119 -3.19 0.72 -8.48
CA ALA A 119 -4.18 -0.23 -8.98
C ALA A 119 -4.96 0.33 -10.17
N THR A 120 -5.35 1.59 -10.11
CA THR A 120 -6.03 2.31 -11.22
C THR A 120 -5.11 2.42 -12.44
N CYS A 121 -3.86 2.85 -12.26
CA CYS A 121 -2.88 2.96 -13.36
C CYS A 121 -2.60 1.63 -14.04
N LEU A 122 -2.55 0.54 -13.28
CA LEU A 122 -2.29 -0.81 -13.77
C LEU A 122 -3.56 -1.49 -14.30
N LYS A 123 -4.73 -0.89 -14.15
CA LYS A 123 -6.04 -1.52 -14.41
C LYS A 123 -6.14 -2.88 -13.72
N ALA A 124 -5.76 -2.90 -12.43
CA ALA A 124 -5.76 -4.13 -11.66
C ALA A 124 -7.18 -4.64 -11.46
N ASP A 125 -7.40 -5.95 -11.66
CA ASP A 125 -8.71 -6.59 -11.46
C ASP A 125 -9.16 -6.52 -9.99
N LYS A 126 -8.20 -6.55 -9.06
CA LYS A 126 -8.47 -6.51 -7.62
C LYS A 126 -7.49 -5.61 -6.89
N LEU A 127 -8.00 -4.84 -5.94
CA LEU A 127 -7.23 -4.14 -4.91
C LEU A 127 -7.58 -4.71 -3.55
N ILE A 128 -6.61 -5.31 -2.87
CA ILE A 128 -6.78 -5.92 -1.55
C ILE A 128 -6.11 -5.00 -0.53
N MET A 129 -6.92 -4.45 0.37
CA MET A 129 -6.48 -3.58 1.47
C MET A 129 -6.43 -4.39 2.77
N VAL A 130 -5.22 -4.58 3.33
CA VAL A 130 -5.06 -5.28 4.61
C VAL A 130 -5.04 -4.26 5.74
N LYS A 131 -5.96 -4.40 6.69
CA LYS A 131 -6.14 -3.46 7.80
C LYS A 131 -5.97 -4.14 9.16
N SER A 132 -5.69 -3.33 10.19
CA SER A 132 -5.52 -3.83 11.56
C SER A 132 -6.82 -4.29 12.21
N LYS A 133 -7.96 -3.86 11.68
CA LYS A 133 -9.32 -4.20 12.13
C LYS A 133 -10.20 -4.57 10.93
N GLU A 134 -11.29 -5.24 11.20
CA GLU A 134 -12.31 -5.55 10.19
C GLU A 134 -12.98 -4.26 9.69
N ILE A 135 -13.14 -4.15 8.38
CA ILE A 135 -13.78 -3.01 7.71
C ILE A 135 -14.86 -3.54 6.77
N PHE A 136 -16.10 -3.18 7.07
CA PHE A 136 -17.24 -3.38 6.17
C PHE A 136 -17.35 -2.14 5.28
N PHE A 137 -16.58 -2.13 4.19
CA PHE A 137 -16.51 -1.00 3.30
C PHE A 137 -17.73 -0.95 2.38
N ASP A 138 -18.39 0.21 2.39
CA ASP A 138 -19.40 0.61 1.42
C ASP A 138 -19.03 2.01 0.90
N GLN A 139 -19.01 2.15 -0.40
CA GLN A 139 -18.66 3.41 -1.06
C GLN A 139 -19.62 4.55 -0.67
N SER A 140 -20.88 4.26 -0.35
CA SER A 140 -21.85 5.25 0.14
C SER A 140 -21.45 5.81 1.52
N ASN A 141 -20.68 5.07 2.31
CA ASN A 141 -20.23 5.42 3.66
C ASN A 141 -18.75 5.85 3.72
N ILE A 142 -18.16 6.24 2.59
CA ILE A 142 -16.72 6.55 2.51
C ILE A 142 -16.29 7.62 3.51
N ASP A 143 -17.10 8.65 3.75
CA ASP A 143 -16.80 9.71 4.71
C ASP A 143 -16.75 9.20 6.16
N LEU A 144 -17.55 8.19 6.48
CA LEU A 144 -17.49 7.52 7.78
C LEU A 144 -16.15 6.77 7.95
N HIS A 145 -15.68 6.07 6.91
CA HIS A 145 -14.40 5.37 6.95
C HIS A 145 -13.23 6.34 7.05
N ILE A 146 -13.29 7.49 6.38
CA ILE A 146 -12.29 8.57 6.53
C ILE A 146 -12.30 9.11 7.97
N SER A 147 -13.46 9.42 8.52
CA SER A 147 -13.57 9.97 9.88
C SER A 147 -13.06 9.02 10.97
N LYS A 148 -13.14 7.71 10.71
CA LYS A 148 -12.60 6.64 11.59
C LYS A 148 -11.14 6.33 11.34
N ASN A 149 -10.47 7.02 10.40
CA ASN A 149 -9.12 6.72 9.93
C ASN A 149 -8.96 5.27 9.40
N ASP A 150 -10.01 4.71 8.82
CA ASP A 150 -9.97 3.41 8.16
C ASP A 150 -9.23 3.49 6.82
N ILE A 151 -9.42 4.61 6.12
CA ILE A 151 -8.79 4.98 4.87
C ILE A 151 -8.38 6.46 4.91
N ASP A 152 -7.41 6.85 4.10
CA ASP A 152 -7.01 8.26 3.99
C ASP A 152 -7.99 9.06 3.11
N LYS A 153 -7.94 10.41 3.21
CA LYS A 153 -8.91 11.27 2.49
C LYS A 153 -8.74 11.20 0.96
N GLY A 154 -7.50 11.08 0.49
CA GLY A 154 -7.21 10.99 -0.94
C GLY A 154 -7.82 9.77 -1.60
N PHE A 155 -8.10 8.72 -0.82
CA PHE A 155 -8.78 7.53 -1.30
C PHE A 155 -10.15 7.85 -1.92
N LYS A 156 -10.90 8.79 -1.31
CA LYS A 156 -12.21 9.24 -1.82
C LYS A 156 -12.10 9.88 -3.22
N GLU A 157 -11.02 10.63 -3.46
CA GLU A 157 -10.82 11.31 -4.74
C GLU A 157 -10.48 10.34 -5.88
N LEU A 158 -9.90 9.20 -5.54
CA LEU A 158 -9.40 8.22 -6.49
C LEU A 158 -10.35 7.05 -6.77
N ILE A 159 -11.19 6.68 -5.78
CA ILE A 159 -12.01 5.46 -5.85
C ILE A 159 -12.94 5.42 -7.06
N TYR A 160 -13.48 6.56 -7.49
CA TYR A 160 -14.38 6.64 -8.63
C TYR A 160 -13.72 6.37 -9.99
N LYS A 161 -12.38 6.32 -10.03
CA LYS A 161 -11.58 6.01 -11.22
C LYS A 161 -11.16 4.53 -11.28
N TYR A 162 -11.37 3.80 -10.18
CA TYR A 162 -10.99 2.40 -10.09
C TYR A 162 -12.16 1.50 -10.48
N GLU A 163 -11.96 0.67 -11.51
CA GLU A 163 -12.98 -0.20 -12.08
C GLU A 163 -12.89 -1.65 -11.56
N GLY A 164 -11.82 -1.98 -10.84
CA GLY A 164 -11.60 -3.32 -10.29
C GLY A 164 -12.35 -3.58 -8.99
N GLN A 165 -12.26 -4.80 -8.50
CA GLN A 165 -12.84 -5.20 -7.22
C GLN A 165 -12.00 -4.69 -6.05
N LEU A 166 -12.62 -3.97 -5.12
CA LEU A 166 -12.01 -3.54 -3.86
C LEU A 166 -12.38 -4.52 -2.74
N ILE A 167 -11.36 -5.05 -2.05
CA ILE A 167 -11.52 -6.04 -0.98
C ILE A 167 -10.78 -5.54 0.25
N PHE A 168 -11.44 -5.51 1.40
CA PHE A 168 -10.81 -5.25 2.69
C PHE A 168 -10.65 -6.57 3.45
N LEU A 169 -9.46 -6.81 3.97
CA LEU A 169 -9.17 -7.95 4.83
C LEU A 169 -8.60 -7.45 6.16
N GLU A 170 -9.03 -8.06 7.25
CA GLU A 170 -8.38 -7.89 8.54
C GLU A 170 -7.02 -8.62 8.55
N LYS A 171 -6.07 -8.12 9.30
CA LYS A 171 -4.72 -8.71 9.42
C LYS A 171 -4.70 -10.18 9.81
N LYS A 172 -5.75 -10.70 10.47
CA LYS A 172 -5.90 -12.11 10.84
C LYS A 172 -6.39 -13.00 9.70
N GLN A 173 -6.90 -12.42 8.63
CA GLN A 173 -7.49 -13.14 7.48
C GLN A 173 -6.45 -13.52 6.42
N TYR A 174 -5.21 -13.80 6.81
CA TYR A 174 -4.13 -14.15 5.88
C TYR A 174 -4.39 -15.44 5.07
N ASP A 175 -5.19 -16.36 5.59
CA ASP A 175 -5.52 -17.60 4.86
C ASP A 175 -6.53 -17.37 3.72
N VAL A 176 -7.45 -16.41 3.89
CA VAL A 176 -8.43 -16.02 2.86
C VAL A 176 -7.74 -15.53 1.58
N LEU A 177 -6.54 -14.96 1.71
CA LEU A 177 -5.79 -14.45 0.58
C LEU A 177 -5.51 -15.51 -0.49
N LYS A 178 -5.30 -16.77 -0.10
CA LYS A 178 -5.00 -17.89 -1.03
C LYS A 178 -6.14 -18.18 -1.99
N GLU A 179 -7.37 -17.85 -1.60
CA GLU A 179 -8.57 -18.07 -2.42
C GLU A 179 -8.79 -16.91 -3.40
N ILE A 180 -8.21 -15.73 -3.09
CA ILE A 180 -8.45 -14.50 -3.83
C ILE A 180 -7.43 -14.28 -4.96
N ILE A 181 -6.15 -14.73 -4.80
CA ILE A 181 -5.01 -14.41 -5.69
C ILE A 181 -4.48 -15.58 -6.52
#